data_823fe18875b9f5f703840da989067c3a
#
_entry.id   823fe18875b9f5f703840da989067c3a
#
_cell.length_a   1.000
_cell.length_b   1.000
_cell.length_c   1.000
_cell.angle_alpha   90.00
_cell.angle_beta   90.00
_cell.angle_gamma   90.00
#
_symmetry.space_group_name_H-M   'P 1'
#
loop_
_entity.id
_entity.type
_entity.pdbx_description
1 polymer ?
#
loop_
_entity_poly.entity_id
_entity_poly.type
_entity_poly.pdbx_seq_one_letter_code
_entity_poly.pdbx_strand_id
1 'polypeptide(L)'
;MARPVATLFLVSACLIGAAMPLDGGQPLTMRVTPAMAPEPAIVTITVAVEADARNRLLEIDASSGNYFRSSQVQLEGREARHVYNFEFRDVPRGRYEVTGLLTGTDGRRIEVTRVFMVLSSVG
;
A
#
# COMPACT_ATOMS: atom_id res chain seq x y z
N MET A 1 -15.92 -35.68 23.33
CA MET A 1 -15.58 -35.34 23.52
C MET A 1 -14.52 -34.72 23.15
N ALA A 2 -14.05 -34.58 23.34
CA ALA A 2 -12.90 -34.18 23.07
C ALA A 2 -12.86 -33.23 22.04
N ARG A 3 -13.42 -33.31 21.42
CA ARG A 3 -13.36 -32.58 20.52
C ARG A 3 -13.30 -31.27 20.63
N PRO A 4 -13.71 -30.89 21.34
CA PRO A 4 -13.87 -29.53 21.48
C PRO A 4 -12.59 -28.93 21.47
N VAL A 5 -11.88 -29.43 22.15
CA VAL A 5 -10.71 -28.99 22.17
C VAL A 5 -10.13 -28.67 20.97
N ALA A 6 -10.05 -29.45 20.26
CA ALA A 6 -9.42 -29.19 19.10
C ALA A 6 -9.86 -27.91 18.62
N THR A 7 -10.98 -27.76 18.78
CA THR A 7 -11.36 -26.60 18.26
C THR A 7 -10.67 -25.48 18.69
N LEU A 8 -10.44 -25.44 19.80
CA LEU A 8 -9.84 -24.37 20.24
C LEU A 8 -8.66 -24.11 19.56
N PHE A 9 -8.08 -24.95 19.39
CA PHE A 9 -6.88 -24.75 18.91
C PHE A 9 -6.86 -24.07 17.69
N LEU A 10 -7.53 -24.34 17.05
CA LEU A 10 -7.50 -23.83 15.89
C LEU A 10 -7.56 -22.47 15.99
N VAL A 11 -8.24 -22.10 16.69
CA VAL A 11 -8.36 -20.87 16.92
C VAL A 11 -7.15 -20.25 17.11
N SER A 12 -6.51 -20.63 17.97
CA SER A 12 -5.34 -20.00 18.28
C SER A 12 -4.51 -19.96 17.08
N ALA A 13 -4.46 -20.90 16.46
CA ALA A 13 -3.63 -20.90 15.33
C ALA A 13 -3.94 -19.71 14.55
N CYS A 14 -5.05 -19.45 14.38
CA CYS A 14 -5.32 -18.37 13.60
C CYS A 14 -4.73 -17.20 14.06
N LEU A 15 -4.84 -17.00 15.24
CA LEU A 15 -4.34 -15.87 15.71
C LEU A 15 -2.99 -15.80 15.43
N ILE A 16 -2.36 -16.69 15.60
CA ILE A 16 -1.05 -16.63 15.40
C ILE A 16 -0.81 -16.20 14.09
N GLY A 17 -1.35 -16.72 13.19
CA GLY A 17 -1.04 -16.39 11.90
C GLY A 17 -1.22 -14.95 11.78
N ALA A 18 -2.15 -14.50 12.37
CA ALA A 18 -2.39 -13.14 12.25
C ALA A 18 -1.25 -12.38 12.75
N ALA A 19 -0.77 -12.80 13.72
CA ALA A 19 0.27 -12.05 14.26
C ALA A 19 1.37 -11.82 13.34
N MET A 20 1.48 -12.47 12.55
CA MET A 20 2.56 -12.38 11.82
C MET A 20 2.85 -11.36 11.05
N PRO A 21 3.62 -11.18 10.77
CA PRO A 21 4.21 -10.25 10.13
C PRO A 21 3.82 -9.88 8.98
N LEU A 22 3.51 -9.36 9.06
CA LEU A 22 3.06 -8.74 8.22
C LEU A 22 3.50 -8.59 6.93
N ASP A 23 4.25 -7.98 6.66
CA ASP A 23 4.70 -7.76 5.43
C ASP A 23 5.34 -8.90 4.89
N GLY A 24 5.68 -9.78 5.62
CA GLY A 24 6.44 -10.84 5.11
C GLY A 24 5.68 -11.49 4.06
N GLY A 25 5.79 -11.74 3.08
CA GLY A 25 5.04 -12.48 2.13
C GLY A 25 4.18 -11.67 1.22
N GLN A 26 4.06 -10.42 1.50
CA GLN A 26 3.25 -9.60 0.65
C GLN A 26 4.11 -9.04 -0.46
N PRO A 27 3.79 -9.31 -1.71
CA PRO A 27 4.60 -8.80 -2.81
C PRO A 27 4.56 -7.29 -2.91
N LEU A 28 3.51 -6.67 -2.41
CA LEU A 28 3.40 -5.22 -2.47
C LEU A 28 2.61 -4.73 -1.27
N THR A 29 3.19 -3.79 -0.52
CA THR A 29 2.46 -3.16 0.56
C THR A 29 2.59 -1.65 0.42
N MET A 30 1.61 -0.92 0.92
CA MET A 30 1.61 0.52 0.74
C MET A 30 1.02 1.17 1.97
N ARG A 31 1.62 2.29 2.39
CA ARG A 31 1.13 3.02 3.53
C ARG A 31 1.11 4.49 3.19
N VAL A 32 0.10 5.21 3.62
CA VAL A 32 -0.04 6.63 3.37
C VAL A 32 0.06 7.36 4.70
N THR A 33 0.89 8.40 4.77
CA THR A 33 1.10 9.14 6.00
C THR A 33 1.11 10.63 5.71
N PRO A 34 0.32 11.39 6.40
CA PRO A 34 -0.70 10.97 7.36
C PRO A 34 -1.95 10.50 6.65
N ALA A 35 -2.77 9.73 7.33
CA ALA A 35 -4.01 9.27 6.73
C ALA A 35 -5.04 10.38 6.73
N MET A 36 -4.84 11.42 7.50
CA MET A 36 -5.76 12.53 7.59
C MET A 36 -4.98 13.78 7.94
N ALA A 37 -5.19 14.87 7.24
CA ALA A 37 -4.46 16.11 7.46
C ALA A 37 -5.25 17.30 6.95
N PRO A 38 -4.97 18.51 7.46
CA PRO A 38 -5.65 19.69 6.94
C PRO A 38 -5.01 20.14 5.63
N GLU A 39 -5.76 20.84 4.81
CA GLU A 39 -5.22 21.33 3.55
C GLU A 39 -4.39 22.59 3.79
N PRO A 40 -3.41 22.87 2.97
CA PRO A 40 -2.90 21.99 1.93
C PRO A 40 -1.98 20.96 2.55
N ALA A 41 -2.10 19.76 2.16
CA ALA A 41 -1.40 18.68 2.84
C ALA A 41 -0.14 18.23 2.10
N ILE A 42 0.77 17.65 2.86
CA ILE A 42 1.89 16.97 2.29
C ILE A 42 1.69 15.53 2.70
N VAL A 43 1.60 14.65 1.72
CA VAL A 43 1.30 13.26 1.99
C VAL A 43 2.42 12.40 1.43
N THR A 44 2.90 11.46 2.23
CA THR A 44 3.94 10.56 1.79
C THR A 44 3.35 9.16 1.61
N ILE A 45 3.60 8.56 0.48
CA ILE A 45 3.17 7.21 0.22
C ILE A 45 4.40 6.33 0.24
N THR A 46 4.45 5.39 1.14
CA THR A 46 5.58 4.49 1.29
C THR A 46 5.17 3.13 0.76
N VAL A 47 5.94 2.63 -0.18
CA VAL A 47 5.63 1.37 -0.84
C VAL A 47 6.76 0.40 -0.62
N ALA A 48 6.44 -0.80 -0.19
CA ALA A 48 7.43 -1.84 -0.03
C ALA A 48 7.16 -2.92 -1.07
N VAL A 49 8.19 -3.32 -1.77
CA VAL A 49 8.07 -4.29 -2.84
C VAL A 49 8.95 -5.48 -2.50
N GLU A 50 8.39 -6.68 -2.53
CA GLU A 50 9.18 -7.85 -2.24
C GLU A 50 10.08 -8.14 -3.44
N ALA A 51 11.32 -8.51 -3.20
CA ALA A 51 12.27 -8.78 -4.28
C ALA A 51 11.76 -9.91 -5.15
N ASP A 52 11.79 -9.72 -6.43
CA ASP A 52 11.32 -10.74 -7.36
C ASP A 52 11.91 -10.43 -8.73
N ALA A 53 12.50 -11.42 -9.34
CA ALA A 53 13.14 -11.23 -10.63
C ALA A 53 12.18 -10.75 -11.70
N ARG A 54 10.87 -10.95 -11.52
CA ARG A 54 9.91 -10.54 -12.51
C ARG A 54 9.45 -9.10 -12.38
N ASN A 55 9.79 -8.40 -11.31
CA ASN A 55 9.32 -7.03 -11.13
C ASN A 55 9.86 -6.10 -12.21
N ARG A 56 8.98 -5.31 -12.81
CA ARG A 56 9.38 -4.41 -13.88
C ARG A 56 8.87 -2.98 -13.74
N LEU A 57 7.71 -2.78 -13.14
CA LEU A 57 7.17 -1.43 -13.08
C LEU A 57 6.32 -1.27 -11.84
N LEU A 58 6.50 -0.14 -11.15
CA LEU A 58 5.67 0.23 -10.01
C LEU A 58 4.99 1.55 -10.35
N GLU A 59 3.66 1.59 -10.27
CA GLU A 59 2.91 2.80 -10.57
C GLU A 59 2.10 3.18 -9.36
N ILE A 60 2.06 4.47 -9.05
CA ILE A 60 1.29 4.97 -7.93
C ILE A 60 0.39 6.07 -8.45
N ASP A 61 -0.92 5.92 -8.27
CA ASP A 61 -1.88 6.91 -8.70
C ASP A 61 -2.67 7.40 -7.49
N ALA A 62 -2.84 8.70 -7.37
CA ALA A 62 -3.69 9.28 -6.32
C ALA A 62 -4.75 10.12 -7.00
N SER A 63 -5.99 9.91 -6.64
CA SER A 63 -7.08 10.61 -7.30
C SER A 63 -8.20 11.00 -6.35
N SER A 64 -8.85 12.12 -6.63
CA SER A 64 -10.00 12.59 -5.88
C SER A 64 -10.68 13.65 -6.74
N GLY A 65 -11.93 13.43 -7.10
CA GLY A 65 -12.65 14.42 -7.87
C GLY A 65 -11.87 14.87 -9.08
N ASN A 66 -11.43 16.12 -9.06
CA ASN A 66 -10.66 16.61 -10.18
C ASN A 66 -9.18 16.63 -9.92
N TYR A 67 -8.70 15.98 -8.91
CA TYR A 67 -7.27 15.95 -8.63
C TYR A 67 -6.73 14.58 -9.05
N PHE A 68 -5.61 14.58 -9.75
CA PHE A 68 -4.98 13.32 -10.14
C PHE A 68 -3.48 13.50 -10.24
N ARG A 69 -2.74 12.61 -9.61
CA ARG A 69 -1.30 12.60 -9.69
C ARG A 69 -0.84 11.16 -9.89
N SER A 70 0.16 10.97 -10.68
CA SER A 70 0.67 9.65 -10.99
C SER A 70 2.20 9.65 -11.00
N SER A 71 2.78 8.57 -10.52
CA SER A 71 4.22 8.39 -10.53
C SER A 71 4.55 6.99 -10.95
N GLN A 72 5.68 6.80 -11.61
CA GLN A 72 6.10 5.49 -12.04
C GLN A 72 7.58 5.29 -11.77
N VAL A 73 7.97 4.06 -11.46
CA VAL A 73 9.36 3.71 -11.27
C VAL A 73 9.62 2.40 -12.00
N GLN A 74 10.63 2.36 -12.84
CA GLN A 74 10.99 1.14 -13.50
C GLN A 74 11.82 0.30 -12.55
N LEU A 75 11.56 -0.99 -12.49
CA LEU A 75 12.23 -1.86 -11.56
C LEU A 75 13.12 -2.83 -12.31
N GLU A 76 14.26 -3.11 -11.69
CA GLU A 76 15.19 -4.01 -12.32
C GLU A 76 15.17 -5.35 -11.61
N GLY A 77 14.04 -5.93 -11.55
CA GLY A 77 13.91 -7.25 -10.99
C GLY A 77 14.38 -7.33 -9.56
N ARG A 78 15.18 -8.32 -9.29
CA ARG A 78 15.57 -8.57 -7.93
C ARG A 78 16.50 -7.50 -7.39
N GLU A 79 17.17 -6.76 -8.24
CA GLU A 79 18.08 -5.75 -7.77
C GLU A 79 17.44 -4.41 -7.50
N ALA A 80 16.17 -4.26 -7.72
CA ALA A 80 15.52 -3.00 -7.46
C ALA A 80 15.45 -2.75 -5.97
N ARG A 81 15.38 -1.49 -5.59
CA ARG A 81 15.21 -1.15 -4.20
C ARG A 81 13.94 -1.75 -3.69
N HIS A 82 13.83 -1.96 -2.39
CA HIS A 82 12.65 -2.57 -1.82
C HIS A 82 11.65 -1.57 -1.26
N VAL A 83 12.06 -0.37 -1.00
CA VAL A 83 11.17 0.64 -0.43
C VAL A 83 11.25 1.92 -1.23
N TYR A 84 10.08 2.47 -1.54
CA TYR A 84 9.99 3.70 -2.30
C TYR A 84 9.09 4.68 -1.56
N ASN A 85 9.46 5.96 -1.57
CA ASN A 85 8.65 7.00 -0.96
C ASN A 85 8.27 8.01 -2.02
N PHE A 86 6.98 8.34 -2.06
CA PHE A 86 6.48 9.32 -3.02
C PHE A 86 5.83 10.42 -2.19
N GLU A 87 6.22 11.67 -2.43
CA GLU A 87 5.68 12.78 -1.69
C GLU A 87 4.78 13.62 -2.58
N PHE A 88 3.56 13.86 -2.15
CA PHE A 88 2.66 14.72 -2.87
C PHE A 88 2.43 15.96 -2.02
N ARG A 89 2.68 17.15 -2.59
CA ARG A 89 2.58 18.39 -1.86
C ARG A 89 1.39 19.18 -2.32
N ASP A 90 0.99 20.13 -1.49
CA ASP A 90 -0.11 21.04 -1.80
C ASP A 90 -1.38 20.28 -2.18
N VAL A 91 -1.65 19.23 -1.47
CA VAL A 91 -2.83 18.42 -1.77
C VAL A 91 -4.06 19.12 -1.19
N PRO A 92 -5.05 19.44 -2.02
CA PRO A 92 -6.23 20.13 -1.52
C PRO A 92 -7.19 19.18 -0.81
N ARG A 93 -8.16 19.74 -0.12
CA ARG A 93 -9.10 18.91 0.62
C ARG A 93 -9.80 17.92 -0.29
N GLY A 94 -10.18 16.80 0.26
CA GLY A 94 -10.87 15.77 -0.48
C GLY A 94 -10.63 14.39 0.08
N ARG A 95 -11.36 13.44 -0.43
CA ARG A 95 -11.14 12.05 -0.08
C ARG A 95 -10.39 11.44 -1.25
N TYR A 96 -9.23 10.89 -0.96
CA TYR A 96 -8.34 10.40 -2.01
C TYR A 96 -8.19 8.90 -1.98
N GLU A 97 -8.12 8.31 -3.15
CA GLU A 97 -7.78 6.92 -3.28
C GLU A 97 -6.41 6.83 -3.90
N VAL A 98 -5.54 6.03 -3.31
CA VAL A 98 -4.22 5.82 -3.83
C VAL A 98 -4.13 4.35 -4.25
N THR A 99 -3.76 4.13 -5.49
CA THR A 99 -3.61 2.78 -6.01
C THR A 99 -2.16 2.52 -6.37
N GLY A 100 -1.62 1.43 -5.87
CA GLY A 100 -0.28 1.01 -6.23
C GLY A 100 -0.40 -0.20 -7.11
N LEU A 101 0.30 -0.23 -8.23
CA LEU A 101 0.24 -1.32 -9.18
C LEU A 101 1.64 -1.81 -9.48
N LEU A 102 1.90 -3.06 -9.21
CA LEU A 102 3.18 -3.67 -9.50
C LEU A 102 3.00 -4.59 -10.69
N THR A 103 3.76 -4.34 -11.75
CA THR A 103 3.66 -5.11 -12.97
C THR A 103 4.96 -5.88 -13.18
N GLY A 104 4.84 -7.12 -13.55
CA GLY A 104 6.00 -7.94 -13.80
C GLY A 104 5.98 -8.51 -15.20
N THR A 105 6.96 -9.33 -15.50
CA THR A 105 7.01 -10.00 -16.79
C THR A 105 5.82 -10.93 -16.88
N ASP A 106 5.52 -11.34 -18.09
CA ASP A 106 4.42 -12.27 -18.36
C ASP A 106 3.09 -11.78 -17.82
N GLY A 107 2.86 -10.50 -17.71
CA GLY A 107 1.54 -9.99 -17.38
C GLY A 107 1.16 -10.00 -15.92
N ARG A 108 2.07 -10.37 -15.03
CA ARG A 108 1.75 -10.38 -13.62
C ARG A 108 1.39 -8.98 -13.17
N ARG A 109 0.33 -8.82 -12.42
CA ARG A 109 -0.11 -7.52 -11.92
C ARG A 109 -0.63 -7.67 -10.50
N ILE A 110 -0.15 -6.84 -9.61
CA ILE A 110 -0.58 -6.85 -8.22
C ILE A 110 -0.97 -5.44 -7.84
N GLU A 111 -2.13 -5.29 -7.24
CA GLU A 111 -2.66 -3.96 -6.96
C GLU A 111 -3.07 -3.84 -5.50
N VAL A 112 -2.80 -2.69 -4.90
CA VAL A 112 -3.28 -2.38 -3.55
C VAL A 112 -3.85 -0.99 -3.57
N THR A 113 -4.82 -0.72 -2.73
CA THR A 113 -5.47 0.59 -2.68
C THR A 113 -5.57 1.04 -1.23
N ARG A 114 -5.33 2.34 -1.02
CA ARG A 114 -5.46 2.94 0.30
C ARG A 114 -6.21 4.27 0.15
N VAL A 115 -6.77 4.73 1.25
CA VAL A 115 -7.53 5.97 1.24
C VAL A 115 -6.92 6.93 2.24
N PHE A 116 -6.87 8.21 1.88
CA PHE A 116 -6.52 9.23 2.86
C PHE A 116 -7.47 10.40 2.70
N MET A 117 -7.56 11.25 3.71
CA MET A 117 -8.46 12.37 3.70
C MET A 117 -7.71 13.65 3.97
N VAL A 118 -8.00 14.69 3.21
CA VAL A 118 -7.47 16.01 3.46
C VAL A 118 -8.66 16.89 3.82
N LEU A 119 -8.59 17.49 4.98
CA LEU A 119 -9.72 18.23 5.51
C LEU A 119 -9.57 19.72 5.26
N SER A 120 -10.71 20.42 5.29
CA SER A 120 -10.68 21.84 5.12
C SER A 120 -9.92 22.46 6.27
N SER A 121 -9.10 23.46 5.98
CA SER A 121 -8.35 24.10 7.04
C SER A 121 -9.16 25.24 7.65
N VAL A 122 -10.25 25.58 7.06
CA VAL A 122 -11.01 26.67 7.59
C VAL A 122 -11.92 26.19 8.66
N GLY A 123 -11.90 26.77 9.74
CA GLY A 123 -12.75 26.33 10.82
C GLY A 123 -14.15 26.77 10.71
#